data_6ddca5d1871e37b554d888bdeb030484
#
_entry.id   6ddca5d1871e37b554d888bdeb030484
#
_cell.length_a   1.000
_cell.length_b   1.000
_cell.length_c   1.000
_cell.angle_alpha   90.00
_cell.angle_beta   90.00
_cell.angle_gamma   90.00
#
_symmetry.space_group_name_H-M   'P 1'
#
loop_
_entity.id
_entity.type
_entity.pdbx_description
1 polymer ?
#
loop_
_entity_poly.entity_id
_entity_poly.type
_entity_poly.pdbx_seq_one_letter_code
_entity_poly.pdbx_strand_id
1 'polypeptide(L)'
;MKKLGFVLLSSTLLLTACAVRFEKLADTTDSSKVTALSEDKQKMLDKATADYKTFVQEQIDKLLTDTEGFVKLLKEGKLEEAKKVYPLIRMSYECSEPIAESFGESDVKIDFRLADYMDENKTEEGWSGFHRIERILWEDNTTKGTENQDKEE
;
A
#
# COMPACT_ATOMS: atom_id res chain seq x y z
N MET A 1 -46.78 -24.53 54.66
CA MET A 1 -46.75 -24.58 53.19
C MET A 1 -46.87 -23.15 52.69
N LYS A 2 -45.76 -22.49 52.40
CA LYS A 2 -45.67 -21.10 51.93
C LYS A 2 -45.29 -21.12 50.45
N LYS A 3 -46.17 -20.61 49.61
CA LYS A 3 -45.96 -20.49 48.15
C LYS A 3 -45.13 -19.24 47.88
N LEU A 4 -43.95 -19.42 47.34
CA LEU A 4 -43.09 -18.34 46.87
C LEU A 4 -43.46 -17.98 45.43
N GLY A 5 -44.02 -16.79 45.21
CA GLY A 5 -44.33 -16.25 43.90
C GLY A 5 -43.07 -15.67 43.26
N PHE A 6 -42.78 -16.15 42.07
CA PHE A 6 -41.66 -15.66 41.24
C PHE A 6 -42.17 -14.50 40.38
N VAL A 7 -41.70 -13.31 40.63
CA VAL A 7 -42.00 -12.11 39.84
C VAL A 7 -40.93 -12.00 38.76
N LEU A 8 -41.31 -12.32 37.51
CA LEU A 8 -40.49 -12.05 36.32
C LEU A 8 -40.60 -10.57 35.95
N LEU A 9 -39.54 -9.84 36.22
CA LEU A 9 -39.38 -8.46 35.74
C LEU A 9 -38.88 -8.53 34.27
N SER A 10 -39.81 -8.24 33.35
CA SER A 10 -39.52 -8.10 31.91
C SER A 10 -38.84 -6.76 31.65
N SER A 11 -37.54 -6.75 31.48
CA SER A 11 -36.80 -5.57 30.99
C SER A 11 -36.82 -5.54 29.46
N THR A 12 -37.83 -4.90 28.90
CA THR A 12 -37.81 -4.51 27.48
C THR A 12 -36.96 -3.26 27.33
N LEU A 13 -35.68 -3.45 26.98
CA LEU A 13 -34.83 -2.34 26.57
C LEU A 13 -35.18 -1.94 25.11
N LEU A 14 -35.63 -0.68 25.01
CA LEU A 14 -35.88 0.01 23.75
C LEU A 14 -34.60 0.18 22.93
N LEU A 15 -34.43 -0.67 21.92
CA LEU A 15 -33.47 -0.49 20.81
C LEU A 15 -34.23 0.05 19.59
N THR A 16 -34.66 1.31 19.68
CA THR A 16 -35.33 1.97 18.56
C THR A 16 -34.74 3.37 18.37
N ALA A 17 -33.50 3.47 17.94
CA ALA A 17 -32.93 4.76 17.60
C ALA A 17 -31.85 4.74 16.48
N CYS A 18 -31.64 3.65 15.76
CA CYS A 18 -30.65 3.65 14.66
C CYS A 18 -31.18 3.22 13.28
N ALA A 19 -32.47 2.90 13.14
CA ALA A 19 -32.99 2.40 11.86
C ALA A 19 -33.55 3.48 10.91
N VAL A 20 -33.68 4.74 11.36
CA VAL A 20 -34.41 5.76 10.56
C VAL A 20 -33.51 6.65 9.72
N ARG A 21 -32.19 6.47 9.77
CA ARG A 21 -31.27 7.36 9.03
C ARG A 21 -30.56 6.72 7.81
N PHE A 22 -30.83 5.45 7.55
CA PHE A 22 -30.20 4.74 6.40
C PHE A 22 -31.08 4.67 5.16
N GLU A 23 -32.40 4.87 5.29
CA GLU A 23 -33.32 4.79 4.14
C GLU A 23 -33.38 6.05 3.26
N LYS A 24 -32.74 7.14 3.71
CA LYS A 24 -32.75 8.42 2.96
C LYS A 24 -31.47 8.72 2.20
N LEU A 25 -30.49 7.80 2.20
CA LEU A 25 -29.25 7.92 1.42
C LEU A 25 -29.22 7.02 0.18
N ALA A 26 -30.25 6.20 -0.05
CA ALA A 26 -30.28 5.26 -1.18
C ALA A 26 -31.01 5.80 -2.41
N ASP A 27 -31.51 7.02 -2.42
CA ASP A 27 -32.32 7.53 -3.51
C ASP A 27 -31.76 8.83 -4.16
N THR A 28 -30.45 9.00 -4.15
CA THR A 28 -29.76 10.04 -4.95
C THR A 28 -28.53 9.51 -5.67
N THR A 29 -28.68 8.39 -6.36
CA THR A 29 -27.80 8.05 -7.48
C THR A 29 -28.48 8.50 -8.77
N ASP A 30 -28.70 9.81 -8.92
CA ASP A 30 -28.81 10.40 -10.24
C ASP A 30 -27.39 10.53 -10.82
N SER A 31 -26.97 9.42 -11.45
CA SER A 31 -25.66 9.22 -12.08
C SER A 31 -25.46 10.04 -13.37
N SER A 32 -26.24 11.05 -13.61
CA SER A 32 -26.31 11.75 -14.91
C SER A 32 -26.00 13.26 -14.88
N LYS A 33 -25.50 13.79 -13.76
CA LYS A 33 -24.94 15.16 -13.75
C LYS A 33 -23.53 15.19 -13.18
N VAL A 34 -22.58 14.68 -13.95
CA VAL A 34 -21.20 15.18 -13.82
C VAL A 34 -21.25 16.64 -14.27
N THR A 35 -21.40 17.54 -13.31
CA THR A 35 -21.33 18.99 -13.58
C THR A 35 -19.92 19.26 -14.12
N ALA A 36 -19.80 19.70 -15.35
CA ALA A 36 -18.52 20.08 -15.92
C ALA A 36 -17.81 21.07 -14.99
N LEU A 37 -16.52 20.82 -14.73
CA LEU A 37 -15.71 21.70 -13.90
C LEU A 37 -15.67 23.09 -14.54
N SER A 38 -15.65 24.15 -13.71
CA SER A 38 -15.37 25.48 -14.27
C SER A 38 -13.98 25.52 -14.90
N GLU A 39 -13.78 26.35 -15.91
CA GLU A 39 -12.48 26.47 -16.59
C GLU A 39 -11.32 26.70 -15.64
N ASP A 40 -11.52 27.49 -14.58
CA ASP A 40 -10.49 27.75 -13.57
C ASP A 40 -10.14 26.49 -12.77
N LYS A 41 -11.14 25.69 -12.39
CA LYS A 41 -10.91 24.42 -11.71
C LYS A 41 -10.20 23.41 -12.61
N GLN A 42 -10.56 23.38 -13.89
CA GLN A 42 -9.89 22.54 -14.87
C GLN A 42 -8.40 22.93 -15.01
N LYS A 43 -8.09 24.22 -15.14
CA LYS A 43 -6.70 24.71 -15.20
C LYS A 43 -5.91 24.37 -13.93
N MET A 44 -6.56 24.47 -12.76
CA MET A 44 -5.90 24.08 -11.49
C MET A 44 -5.59 22.58 -11.45
N LEU A 45 -6.50 21.72 -11.90
CA LEU A 45 -6.29 20.28 -11.99
C LEU A 45 -5.19 19.93 -12.99
N ASP A 46 -5.22 20.53 -14.16
CA ASP A 46 -4.21 20.32 -15.20
C ASP A 46 -2.80 20.69 -14.69
N LYS A 47 -2.72 21.83 -13.99
CA LYS A 47 -1.46 22.25 -13.36
C LYS A 47 -1.01 21.27 -12.27
N ALA A 48 -1.91 20.88 -11.37
CA ALA A 48 -1.58 19.94 -10.30
C ALA A 48 -1.14 18.59 -10.86
N THR A 49 -1.77 18.11 -11.92
CA THR A 49 -1.39 16.87 -12.62
C THR A 49 -0.01 16.99 -13.25
N ALA A 50 0.30 18.11 -13.89
CA ALA A 50 1.61 18.35 -14.49
C ALA A 50 2.72 18.44 -13.41
N ASP A 51 2.45 19.16 -12.33
CA ASP A 51 3.39 19.30 -11.20
C ASP A 51 3.65 17.92 -10.55
N TYR A 52 2.61 17.13 -10.32
CA TYR A 52 2.72 15.78 -9.76
C TYR A 52 3.49 14.83 -10.69
N LYS A 53 3.22 14.87 -11.99
CA LYS A 53 3.98 14.09 -12.97
C LYS A 53 5.47 14.39 -12.92
N THR A 54 5.85 15.66 -12.83
CA THR A 54 7.24 16.08 -12.72
C THR A 54 7.86 15.54 -11.42
N PHE A 55 7.16 15.71 -10.29
CA PHE A 55 7.62 15.21 -8.99
C PHE A 55 7.85 13.69 -9.01
N VAL A 56 6.90 12.93 -9.54
CA VAL A 56 7.03 11.45 -9.60
C VAL A 56 8.19 11.04 -10.51
N GLN A 57 8.37 11.70 -11.65
CA GLN A 57 9.51 11.42 -12.53
C GLN A 57 10.85 11.63 -11.80
N GLU A 58 10.98 12.72 -11.04
CA GLU A 58 12.17 12.98 -10.22
C GLU A 58 12.40 11.88 -9.16
N GLN A 59 11.33 11.39 -8.51
CA GLN A 59 11.43 10.29 -7.54
C GLN A 59 11.86 8.98 -8.20
N ILE A 60 11.34 8.66 -9.38
CA ILE A 60 11.71 7.45 -10.13
C ILE A 60 13.16 7.52 -10.61
N ASP A 61 13.60 8.65 -11.16
CA ASP A 61 14.98 8.83 -11.60
C ASP A 61 15.96 8.71 -10.41
N LYS A 62 15.58 9.26 -9.26
CA LYS A 62 16.33 9.10 -8.02
C LYS A 62 16.33 7.66 -7.54
N LEU A 63 15.18 6.99 -7.54
CA LEU A 63 15.03 5.59 -7.16
C LEU A 63 15.95 4.70 -7.99
N LEU A 64 15.97 4.87 -9.31
CA LEU A 64 16.84 4.12 -10.21
C LEU A 64 18.32 4.29 -9.83
N THR A 65 18.76 5.53 -9.71
CA THR A 65 20.18 5.84 -9.39
C THR A 65 20.59 5.28 -8.03
N ASP A 66 19.76 5.46 -7.01
CA ASP A 66 20.04 5.00 -5.65
C ASP A 66 20.01 3.47 -5.56
N THR A 67 19.10 2.82 -6.30
CA THR A 67 19.01 1.36 -6.38
C THR A 67 20.24 0.74 -7.03
N GLU A 68 20.79 1.34 -8.09
CA GLU A 68 22.06 0.88 -8.68
C GLU A 68 23.21 0.90 -7.66
N GLY A 69 23.31 1.97 -6.88
CA GLY A 69 24.28 2.08 -5.78
C GLY A 69 24.05 1.04 -4.69
N PHE A 70 22.80 0.80 -4.33
CA PHE A 70 22.41 -0.19 -3.34
C PHE A 70 22.74 -1.62 -3.76
N VAL A 71 22.39 -2.00 -4.98
CA VAL A 71 22.73 -3.32 -5.56
C VAL A 71 24.25 -3.57 -5.52
N LYS A 72 25.04 -2.55 -5.79
CA LYS A 72 26.50 -2.65 -5.64
C LYS A 72 26.92 -2.96 -4.20
N LEU A 73 26.34 -2.31 -3.20
CA LEU A 73 26.61 -2.60 -1.79
C LEU A 73 26.22 -4.04 -1.42
N LEU A 74 25.08 -4.53 -1.91
CA LEU A 74 24.65 -5.91 -1.71
C LEU A 74 25.66 -6.91 -2.32
N LYS A 75 26.07 -6.70 -3.56
CA LYS A 75 27.05 -7.55 -4.27
C LYS A 75 28.44 -7.54 -3.61
N GLU A 76 28.83 -6.43 -3.00
CA GLU A 76 30.08 -6.29 -2.25
C GLU A 76 30.01 -6.84 -0.81
N GLY A 77 28.85 -7.31 -0.36
CA GLY A 77 28.66 -7.83 0.99
C GLY A 77 28.67 -6.75 2.09
N LYS A 78 28.43 -5.50 1.73
CA LYS A 78 28.46 -4.34 2.63
C LYS A 78 27.14 -4.17 3.37
N LEU A 79 26.87 -5.08 4.30
CA LEU A 79 25.60 -5.18 5.02
C LEU A 79 25.19 -3.89 5.72
N GLU A 80 26.06 -3.30 6.51
CA GLU A 80 25.72 -2.12 7.33
C GLU A 80 25.50 -0.87 6.46
N GLU A 81 26.27 -0.73 5.38
CA GLU A 81 26.08 0.34 4.41
C GLU A 81 24.77 0.15 3.63
N ALA A 82 24.45 -1.09 3.24
CA ALA A 82 23.19 -1.42 2.58
C ALA A 82 21.98 -1.09 3.48
N LYS A 83 22.00 -1.54 4.75
CA LYS A 83 20.96 -1.19 5.73
C LYS A 83 20.80 0.31 5.91
N LYS A 84 21.89 1.07 5.88
CA LYS A 84 21.86 2.52 6.07
C LYS A 84 21.18 3.27 4.93
N VAL A 85 21.36 2.82 3.68
CA VAL A 85 20.79 3.49 2.50
C VAL A 85 19.39 3.00 2.15
N TYR A 86 19.04 1.79 2.52
CA TYR A 86 17.73 1.17 2.21
C TYR A 86 16.52 2.07 2.52
N PRO A 87 16.37 2.67 3.72
CA PRO A 87 15.20 3.50 4.02
C PRO A 87 15.07 4.73 3.11
N LEU A 88 16.19 5.26 2.62
CA LEU A 88 16.20 6.41 1.73
C LEU A 88 15.73 6.05 0.32
N ILE A 89 16.06 4.84 -0.12
CA ILE A 89 15.62 4.29 -1.40
C ILE A 89 14.12 4.01 -1.34
N ARG A 90 13.67 3.34 -0.28
CA ARG A 90 12.25 3.09 -0.03
C ARG A 90 11.43 4.37 -0.06
N MET A 91 11.92 5.45 0.55
CA MET A 91 11.21 6.72 0.56
C MET A 91 10.93 7.25 -0.85
N SER A 92 11.84 7.06 -1.81
CA SER A 92 11.61 7.47 -3.21
C SER A 92 10.53 6.62 -3.88
N TYR A 93 10.46 5.33 -3.58
CA TYR A 93 9.39 4.44 -4.05
C TYR A 93 8.03 4.85 -3.45
N GLU A 94 7.94 5.01 -2.14
CA GLU A 94 6.72 5.42 -1.42
C GLU A 94 6.15 6.75 -1.93
N CYS A 95 7.01 7.69 -2.33
CA CYS A 95 6.56 8.94 -2.95
C CYS A 95 5.90 8.74 -4.32
N SER A 96 6.18 7.65 -5.01
CA SER A 96 5.55 7.28 -6.30
C SER A 96 4.42 6.26 -6.17
N GLU A 97 4.21 5.68 -4.99
CA GLU A 97 3.22 4.63 -4.73
C GLU A 97 1.80 4.96 -5.23
N PRO A 98 1.27 6.21 -5.10
CA PRO A 98 -0.07 6.52 -5.59
C PRO A 98 -0.31 6.23 -7.07
N ILE A 99 0.74 6.07 -7.87
CA ILE A 99 0.64 5.69 -9.28
C ILE A 99 1.23 4.30 -9.55
N ALA A 100 2.01 3.73 -8.63
CA ALA A 100 2.68 2.44 -8.79
C ALA A 100 1.68 1.31 -9.06
N GLU A 101 0.56 1.29 -8.34
CA GLU A 101 -0.54 0.33 -8.54
C GLU A 101 -1.08 0.31 -9.99
N SER A 102 -0.93 1.42 -10.73
CA SER A 102 -1.33 1.48 -12.13
C SER A 102 -0.47 0.62 -13.05
N PHE A 103 0.70 0.18 -12.59
CA PHE A 103 1.65 -0.64 -13.33
C PHE A 103 1.49 -2.15 -13.04
N GLY A 104 0.50 -2.53 -12.21
CA GLY A 104 0.08 -3.92 -12.00
C GLY A 104 1.23 -4.85 -11.61
N GLU A 105 1.63 -5.76 -12.51
CA GLU A 105 2.66 -6.77 -12.23
C GLU A 105 4.02 -6.19 -11.80
N SER A 106 4.38 -4.99 -12.25
CA SER A 106 5.64 -4.36 -11.86
C SER A 106 5.64 -3.96 -10.39
N ASP A 107 4.53 -3.40 -9.91
CA ASP A 107 4.36 -3.04 -8.51
C ASP A 107 4.44 -4.27 -7.60
N VAL A 108 3.72 -5.34 -7.96
CA VAL A 108 3.76 -6.63 -7.26
C VAL A 108 5.18 -7.19 -7.17
N LYS A 109 5.98 -7.11 -8.24
CA LYS A 109 7.37 -7.59 -8.24
C LYS A 109 8.30 -6.75 -7.35
N ILE A 110 8.02 -5.45 -7.23
CA ILE A 110 8.88 -4.49 -6.51
C ILE A 110 8.56 -4.43 -5.03
N ASP A 111 7.27 -4.47 -4.65
CA ASP A 111 6.87 -4.10 -3.29
C ASP A 111 5.88 -5.05 -2.59
N PHE A 112 5.60 -6.23 -3.13
CA PHE A 112 4.62 -7.12 -2.55
C PHE A 112 5.06 -7.66 -1.18
N ARG A 113 4.21 -7.52 -0.19
CA ARG A 113 4.49 -8.03 1.16
C ARG A 113 4.36 -9.55 1.19
N LEU A 114 5.17 -10.21 2.01
CA LEU A 114 5.14 -11.67 2.13
C LEU A 114 3.77 -12.22 2.48
N ALA A 115 3.04 -11.56 3.39
CA ALA A 115 1.73 -12.02 3.83
C ALA A 115 0.74 -12.07 2.66
N ASP A 116 0.71 -11.02 1.85
CA ASP A 116 -0.18 -10.90 0.70
C ASP A 116 0.24 -11.89 -0.40
N TYR A 117 1.56 -12.01 -0.63
CA TYR A 117 2.11 -12.99 -1.58
C TYR A 117 1.75 -14.44 -1.20
N MET A 118 1.87 -14.79 0.09
CA MET A 118 1.51 -16.10 0.63
C MET A 118 0.01 -16.38 0.53
N ASP A 119 -0.82 -15.36 0.71
CA ASP A 119 -2.28 -15.53 0.58
C ASP A 119 -2.69 -15.84 -0.86
N GLU A 120 -2.01 -15.28 -1.84
CA GLU A 120 -2.29 -15.53 -3.25
C GLU A 120 -1.65 -16.83 -3.76
N ASN A 121 -0.37 -17.04 -3.48
CA ASN A 121 0.44 -18.10 -4.09
C ASN A 121 0.59 -19.36 -3.24
N LYS A 122 0.29 -19.29 -1.93
CA LYS A 122 0.46 -20.38 -0.95
C LYS A 122 1.90 -20.89 -0.78
N THR A 123 2.87 -20.12 -1.26
CA THR A 123 4.33 -20.41 -1.18
C THR A 123 5.10 -19.10 -1.19
N GLU A 124 6.32 -19.12 -0.63
CA GLU A 124 7.27 -17.99 -0.74
C GLU A 124 8.09 -18.03 -2.05
N GLU A 125 7.98 -19.11 -2.82
CA GLU A 125 8.74 -19.28 -4.05
C GLU A 125 8.33 -18.22 -5.08
N GLY A 126 9.31 -17.47 -5.60
CA GLY A 126 9.07 -16.36 -6.53
C GLY A 126 8.78 -15.01 -5.86
N TRP A 127 8.62 -14.96 -4.53
CA TRP A 127 8.49 -13.68 -3.84
C TRP A 127 9.76 -12.84 -4.00
N SER A 128 9.60 -11.57 -4.40
CA SER A 128 10.68 -10.68 -4.77
C SER A 128 10.49 -9.26 -4.22
N GLY A 129 11.39 -8.37 -4.57
CA GLY A 129 11.27 -6.95 -4.30
C GLY A 129 11.86 -6.49 -2.97
N PHE A 130 11.54 -5.25 -2.62
CA PHE A 130 12.12 -4.58 -1.46
C PHE A 130 11.87 -5.30 -0.14
N HIS A 131 10.66 -5.77 0.12
CA HIS A 131 10.33 -6.45 1.36
C HIS A 131 11.09 -7.77 1.54
N ARG A 132 11.40 -8.47 0.47
CA ARG A 132 12.26 -9.65 0.55
C ARG A 132 13.71 -9.29 0.89
N ILE A 133 14.24 -8.24 0.26
CA ILE A 133 15.58 -7.74 0.56
C ILE A 133 15.65 -7.26 2.02
N GLU A 134 14.64 -6.55 2.48
CA GLU A 134 14.52 -6.10 3.87
C GLU A 134 14.61 -7.27 4.84
N ARG A 135 13.83 -8.34 4.62
CA ARG A 135 13.90 -9.55 5.45
C ARG A 135 15.32 -10.14 5.49
N ILE A 136 15.97 -10.28 4.34
CA ILE A 136 17.35 -10.81 4.26
C ILE A 136 18.33 -9.93 5.04
N LEU A 137 18.22 -8.60 4.91
CA LEU A 137 19.11 -7.67 5.59
C LEU A 137 18.91 -7.67 7.11
N TRP A 138 17.66 -7.67 7.60
CA TRP A 138 17.38 -7.46 9.03
C TRP A 138 17.12 -8.73 9.82
N GLU A 139 16.47 -9.73 9.23
CA GLU A 139 16.21 -11.02 9.92
C GLU A 139 17.36 -11.98 9.74
N ASP A 140 17.83 -12.19 8.49
CA ASP A 140 18.94 -13.10 8.20
C ASP A 140 20.31 -12.46 8.46
N ASN A 141 20.35 -11.15 8.62
CA ASN A 141 21.54 -10.34 8.89
C ASN A 141 22.67 -10.59 7.88
N THR A 142 22.35 -10.64 6.61
CA THR A 142 23.27 -10.92 5.49
C THR A 142 22.88 -10.15 4.24
N THR A 143 23.79 -10.13 3.25
CA THR A 143 23.47 -9.71 1.88
C THR A 143 23.34 -10.90 0.93
N LYS A 144 23.67 -12.12 1.39
CA LYS A 144 23.60 -13.33 0.56
C LYS A 144 22.15 -13.70 0.29
N GLY A 145 21.82 -14.03 -0.95
CA GLY A 145 20.46 -14.38 -1.36
C GLY A 145 19.69 -13.20 -1.96
N THR A 146 20.28 -11.99 -1.98
CA THR A 146 19.74 -10.86 -2.73
C THR A 146 20.05 -10.94 -4.23
N GLU A 147 21.05 -11.74 -4.63
CA GLU A 147 21.53 -11.86 -6.00
C GLU A 147 20.52 -12.52 -6.96
N ASN A 148 19.57 -13.28 -6.44
CA ASN A 148 18.58 -13.97 -7.27
C ASN A 148 17.46 -13.07 -7.77
N GLN A 149 17.46 -11.80 -7.36
CA GLN A 149 16.51 -10.78 -7.82
C GLN A 149 16.87 -10.24 -9.21
N ASP A 150 18.13 -10.45 -9.66
CA ASP A 150 18.67 -9.86 -10.89
C ASP A 150 18.51 -10.78 -12.14
N LYS A 151 17.80 -11.90 -12.04
CA LYS A 151 17.80 -12.94 -13.10
C LYS A 151 16.49 -13.13 -13.86
N GLU A 152 15.48 -12.32 -13.61
CA GLU A 152 14.28 -12.31 -14.45
C GLU A 152 14.28 -11.04 -15.31
N GLU A 153 15.08 -11.07 -16.37
CA GLU A 153 14.87 -10.31 -17.60
C GLU A 153 13.94 -11.09 -18.54
#